data_5083ea035f82c78fb6d07d46fe4350d0
#
_entry.id   5083ea035f82c78fb6d07d46fe4350d0
#
_cell.length_a   1.000
_cell.length_b   1.000
_cell.length_c   1.000
_cell.angle_alpha   90.00
_cell.angle_beta   90.00
_cell.angle_gamma   90.00
#
_symmetry.space_group_name_H-M   'P 1'
#
loop_
_entity.id
_entity.type
_entity.pdbx_description
1 polymer ?
#
loop_
_entity_poly.entity_id
_entity_poly.type
_entity_poly.pdbx_seq_one_letter_code
_entity_poly.pdbx_strand_id
1 'polypeptide(L)'
;MKPNKTFLFLASSILFFACNNNNEPSSSATADSTVKKTAESADLKEENITYTADNVVMNGYVVYDSKKEGKLPAVIVVHEWWGMNDYLKMRARKLAELGYIAMAIDLYGNGKTADNPTDAQKMSAPFYQNLQMTKTRFDAALNKLKTYSQADTSNMAAIGYCFGGGMVLNMARMGENLKAVVSFHGNLAGPAPDKNLLKAKILVCHGADDKFVLLPEVKQFKKQMDSIGADYTFKSYPGATHAFTNLAATAMGQKFNLPIAYNAAADSASWNDMKDFFNRVLK
;
A
#
# COMPACT_ATOMS: atom_id res chain seq x y z
N MET A 1 45.54 7.94 -44.31
CA MET A 1 45.60 9.32 -44.85
C MET A 1 44.74 10.20 -43.97
N LYS A 2 45.43 11.10 -43.23
CA LYS A 2 44.83 12.28 -42.53
C LYS A 2 44.50 13.34 -43.57
N PRO A 3 43.67 14.39 -43.29
CA PRO A 3 44.16 15.44 -42.42
C PRO A 3 43.14 16.05 -41.43
N ASN A 4 43.78 16.60 -40.37
CA ASN A 4 43.31 17.61 -39.43
C ASN A 4 42.78 18.90 -40.10
N LYS A 5 41.86 19.60 -39.46
CA LYS A 5 41.76 21.07 -39.51
C LYS A 5 41.41 21.63 -38.12
N THR A 6 42.36 22.31 -37.57
CA THR A 6 42.35 23.25 -36.45
C THR A 6 41.94 24.64 -36.96
N PHE A 7 41.15 25.40 -36.21
CA PHE A 7 41.02 26.86 -36.23
C PHE A 7 40.35 27.28 -34.92
N LEU A 8 40.97 27.97 -34.09
CA LEU A 8 41.63 29.21 -33.80
C LEU A 8 40.69 30.23 -33.13
N PHE A 9 41.16 30.67 -31.97
CA PHE A 9 40.67 31.72 -31.06
C PHE A 9 40.29 33.04 -31.74
N LEU A 10 39.31 33.74 -31.16
CA LEU A 10 39.37 35.20 -31.03
C LEU A 10 38.70 35.66 -29.73
N ALA A 11 39.53 36.25 -28.87
CA ALA A 11 39.12 37.04 -27.72
C ALA A 11 38.92 38.49 -28.18
N SER A 12 37.90 39.15 -27.63
CA SER A 12 37.84 40.61 -27.71
C SER A 12 37.26 41.18 -26.43
N SER A 13 38.12 41.82 -25.69
CA SER A 13 37.84 42.66 -24.52
C SER A 13 37.56 44.07 -24.97
N ILE A 14 36.58 44.78 -24.46
CA ILE A 14 36.52 46.25 -24.42
C ILE A 14 35.85 46.71 -23.11
N LEU A 15 36.48 47.74 -22.57
CA LEU A 15 36.39 48.38 -21.26
C LEU A 15 35.26 49.41 -21.11
N PHE A 16 34.87 49.57 -19.83
CA PHE A 16 34.42 50.76 -19.09
C PHE A 16 33.51 51.84 -19.73
N PHE A 17 32.43 52.14 -18.98
CA PHE A 17 32.18 53.52 -18.49
C PHE A 17 31.24 53.47 -17.28
N ALA A 18 31.66 54.10 -16.18
CA ALA A 18 30.88 54.44 -15.02
C ALA A 18 30.22 55.79 -15.23
N CYS A 19 28.96 55.94 -14.86
CA CYS A 19 28.40 57.24 -14.45
C CYS A 19 27.33 57.00 -13.39
N ASN A 20 27.56 57.65 -12.28
CA ASN A 20 26.77 57.81 -11.09
C ASN A 20 25.57 58.80 -11.37
N ASN A 21 24.37 58.47 -10.91
CA ASN A 21 23.46 59.51 -10.38
C ASN A 21 22.33 58.91 -9.53
N ASN A 22 22.24 59.46 -8.34
CA ASN A 22 21.20 59.27 -7.34
C ASN A 22 19.82 59.65 -7.85
N ASN A 23 18.81 58.84 -7.49
CA ASN A 23 17.51 59.31 -6.95
C ASN A 23 16.68 58.10 -6.51
N GLU A 24 16.48 57.99 -5.21
CA GLU A 24 15.39 57.20 -4.65
C GLU A 24 14.03 57.79 -4.97
N PRO A 25 12.97 56.95 -5.09
CA PRO A 25 11.99 57.00 -4.02
C PRO A 25 11.60 55.60 -3.48
N SER A 26 11.60 55.53 -2.18
CA SER A 26 10.94 54.57 -1.29
C SER A 26 9.62 54.03 -1.86
N SER A 27 9.58 52.70 -2.10
CA SER A 27 8.32 51.95 -2.09
C SER A 27 8.52 50.72 -1.21
N SER A 28 7.86 50.77 -0.06
CA SER A 28 7.72 49.66 0.88
C SER A 28 7.08 48.46 0.17
N ALA A 29 7.90 47.50 -0.23
CA ALA A 29 7.44 46.15 -0.58
C ALA A 29 7.25 45.40 0.74
N THR A 30 6.02 45.27 1.19
CA THR A 30 5.61 44.27 2.19
C THR A 30 6.00 42.89 1.67
N ALA A 31 7.06 42.34 2.25
CA ALA A 31 7.40 40.94 2.05
C ALA A 31 6.27 40.08 2.68
N ASP A 32 5.41 39.58 1.83
CA ASP A 32 4.47 38.49 2.20
C ASP A 32 5.30 37.23 2.54
N SER A 33 5.61 37.12 3.83
CA SER A 33 6.20 35.91 4.37
C SER A 33 5.11 34.84 4.47
N THR A 34 4.82 34.17 3.36
CA THR A 34 4.13 32.90 3.39
C THR A 34 5.03 31.90 4.13
N VAL A 35 4.84 31.82 5.44
CA VAL A 35 5.38 30.77 6.28
C VAL A 35 4.87 29.44 5.70
N LYS A 36 5.71 28.75 4.94
CA LYS A 36 5.50 27.35 4.60
C LYS A 36 5.39 26.61 5.93
N LYS A 37 4.16 26.29 6.34
CA LYS A 37 3.89 25.44 7.50
C LYS A 37 4.62 24.11 7.22
N THR A 38 5.80 23.95 7.80
CA THR A 38 6.49 22.65 7.79
C THR A 38 5.53 21.65 8.38
N ALA A 39 5.13 20.65 7.59
CA ALA A 39 4.30 19.56 8.08
C ALA A 39 5.05 18.96 9.28
N GLU A 40 4.45 19.06 10.46
CA GLU A 40 4.98 18.46 11.67
C GLU A 40 5.09 16.95 11.46
N SER A 41 6.25 16.36 11.76
CA SER A 41 6.44 14.92 11.64
C SER A 41 5.47 14.17 12.55
N ALA A 42 4.87 13.09 12.05
CA ALA A 42 4.02 12.21 12.84
C ALA A 42 4.81 11.67 14.06
N ASP A 43 4.12 11.54 15.19
CA ASP A 43 4.64 10.90 16.40
C ASP A 43 3.98 9.52 16.53
N LEU A 44 4.66 8.51 15.98
CA LEU A 44 4.08 7.18 15.85
C LEU A 44 4.13 6.41 17.17
N LYS A 45 2.98 6.05 17.70
CA LYS A 45 2.83 5.06 18.76
C LYS A 45 2.70 3.68 18.14
N GLU A 46 3.60 2.77 18.51
CA GLU A 46 3.72 1.42 17.98
C GLU A 46 3.55 0.37 19.08
N GLU A 47 2.72 -0.64 18.83
CA GLU A 47 2.42 -1.67 19.81
C GLU A 47 2.45 -3.06 19.17
N ASN A 48 3.30 -3.98 19.68
CA ASN A 48 3.15 -5.40 19.40
C ASN A 48 2.07 -5.94 20.35
N ILE A 49 1.08 -6.61 19.79
CA ILE A 49 -0.09 -7.12 20.52
C ILE A 49 -0.30 -8.59 20.25
N THR A 50 -1.08 -9.23 21.10
CA THR A 50 -1.61 -10.57 20.87
C THR A 50 -3.13 -10.59 20.98
N TYR A 51 -3.76 -11.49 20.24
CA TYR A 51 -5.18 -11.81 20.32
C TYR A 51 -5.35 -13.29 19.96
N THR A 52 -6.53 -13.86 20.10
CA THR A 52 -6.77 -15.28 19.87
C THR A 52 -7.83 -15.48 18.82
N ALA A 53 -7.62 -16.43 17.91
CA ALA A 53 -8.59 -16.93 16.96
C ALA A 53 -8.38 -18.45 16.78
N ASP A 54 -9.44 -19.25 16.68
CA ASP A 54 -9.37 -20.71 16.50
C ASP A 54 -8.45 -21.42 17.52
N ASN A 55 -8.43 -20.97 18.77
CA ASN A 55 -7.50 -21.43 19.81
C ASN A 55 -6.01 -21.24 19.47
N VAL A 56 -5.69 -20.37 18.51
CA VAL A 56 -4.34 -20.02 18.10
C VAL A 56 -4.03 -18.59 18.52
N VAL A 57 -2.85 -18.35 19.08
CA VAL A 57 -2.37 -17.00 19.39
C VAL A 57 -1.97 -16.30 18.08
N MET A 58 -2.58 -15.16 17.82
CA MET A 58 -2.24 -14.28 16.71
C MET A 58 -1.36 -13.13 17.20
N ASN A 59 -0.27 -12.88 16.51
CA ASN A 59 0.56 -11.70 16.76
C ASN A 59 0.06 -10.56 15.87
N GLY A 60 -0.07 -9.37 16.43
CA GLY A 60 -0.43 -8.17 15.70
C GLY A 60 0.55 -7.04 15.96
N TYR A 61 0.53 -6.05 15.10
CA TYR A 61 1.28 -4.82 15.28
C TYR A 61 0.36 -3.66 14.95
N VAL A 62 0.09 -2.81 15.95
CA VAL A 62 -0.77 -1.64 15.82
C VAL A 62 0.10 -0.39 15.82
N VAL A 63 -0.23 0.56 14.95
CA VAL A 63 0.48 1.83 14.87
C VAL A 63 -0.48 2.96 14.48
N TYR A 64 -0.31 4.11 15.11
CA TYR A 64 -1.05 5.35 14.84
C TYR A 64 -0.24 6.58 15.26
N ASP A 65 -0.60 7.75 14.71
CA ASP A 65 0.00 9.02 15.11
C ASP A 65 -0.65 9.53 16.41
N SER A 66 0.13 9.58 17.51
CA SER A 66 -0.33 9.99 18.83
C SER A 66 -0.74 11.47 18.92
N LYS A 67 -0.29 12.30 17.97
CA LYS A 67 -0.65 13.73 17.87
C LYS A 67 -2.01 13.95 17.21
N LYS A 68 -2.60 12.92 16.59
CA LYS A 68 -3.93 13.04 15.98
C LYS A 68 -5.01 12.92 17.03
N GLU A 69 -5.83 13.95 17.11
CA GLU A 69 -7.01 13.97 17.98
C GLU A 69 -8.21 13.27 17.34
N GLY A 70 -9.10 12.76 18.18
CA GLY A 70 -10.32 12.11 17.74
C GLY A 70 -10.13 10.68 17.26
N LYS A 71 -11.11 10.18 16.51
CA LYS A 71 -11.10 8.85 15.94
C LYS A 71 -10.50 8.84 14.56
N LEU A 72 -9.64 7.86 14.30
CA LEU A 72 -8.92 7.68 13.04
C LEU A 72 -9.58 6.55 12.24
N PRO A 73 -9.75 6.68 10.92
CA PRO A 73 -10.16 5.55 10.10
C PRO A 73 -9.21 4.38 10.33
N ALA A 74 -9.76 3.16 10.45
CA ALA A 74 -9.02 1.99 10.89
C ALA A 74 -8.70 1.05 9.73
N VAL A 75 -7.45 0.63 9.59
CA VAL A 75 -6.98 -0.16 8.45
C VAL A 75 -6.31 -1.45 8.91
N ILE A 76 -6.86 -2.59 8.49
CA ILE A 76 -6.18 -3.90 8.59
C ILE A 76 -5.17 -4.04 7.45
N VAL A 77 -3.97 -4.51 7.75
CA VAL A 77 -2.90 -4.75 6.76
C VAL A 77 -2.55 -6.24 6.77
N VAL A 78 -2.75 -6.92 5.64
CA VAL A 78 -2.54 -8.37 5.52
C VAL A 78 -1.26 -8.67 4.75
N HIS A 79 -0.45 -9.56 5.32
CA HIS A 79 0.90 -9.90 4.86
C HIS A 79 0.94 -10.65 3.53
N GLU A 80 2.11 -10.63 2.90
CA GLU A 80 2.46 -11.55 1.82
C GLU A 80 2.53 -13.00 2.33
N TRP A 81 2.73 -13.96 1.46
CA TRP A 81 2.85 -15.38 1.84
C TRP A 81 4.02 -15.70 2.80
N TRP A 82 4.93 -14.74 3.03
CA TRP A 82 6.06 -14.89 3.96
C TRP A 82 5.66 -14.78 5.45
N GLY A 83 4.43 -14.36 5.76
CA GLY A 83 3.98 -14.04 7.12
C GLY A 83 4.24 -12.57 7.50
N MET A 84 3.92 -12.22 8.74
CA MET A 84 4.08 -10.85 9.26
C MET A 84 5.56 -10.55 9.51
N ASN A 85 6.13 -9.64 8.71
CA ASN A 85 7.53 -9.24 8.75
C ASN A 85 7.69 -7.70 8.78
N ASP A 86 8.93 -7.22 8.74
CA ASP A 86 9.24 -5.78 8.80
C ASP A 86 8.69 -4.99 7.61
N TYR A 87 8.57 -5.61 6.43
CA TYR A 87 7.92 -4.99 5.28
C TYR A 87 6.47 -4.63 5.60
N LEU A 88 5.72 -5.55 6.20
CA LEU A 88 4.32 -5.30 6.56
C LEU A 88 4.20 -4.21 7.63
N LYS A 89 5.06 -4.24 8.65
CA LYS A 89 5.12 -3.20 9.70
C LYS A 89 5.43 -1.83 9.10
N MET A 90 6.36 -1.76 8.16
CA MET A 90 6.68 -0.52 7.44
C MET A 90 5.46 0.02 6.68
N ARG A 91 4.66 -0.83 6.03
CA ARG A 91 3.43 -0.42 5.35
C ARG A 91 2.38 0.10 6.34
N ALA A 92 2.27 -0.51 7.52
CA ALA A 92 1.39 -0.02 8.58
C ALA A 92 1.84 1.36 9.11
N ARG A 93 3.16 1.59 9.33
CA ARG A 93 3.69 2.90 9.70
C ARG A 93 3.35 3.98 8.67
N LYS A 94 3.53 3.69 7.39
CA LYS A 94 3.16 4.62 6.31
C LYS A 94 1.68 5.00 6.31
N LEU A 95 0.78 4.10 6.71
CA LEU A 95 -0.63 4.42 6.89
C LEU A 95 -0.85 5.32 8.11
N ALA A 96 -0.15 5.06 9.22
CA ALA A 96 -0.24 5.91 10.41
C ALA A 96 0.25 7.35 10.15
N GLU A 97 1.32 7.52 9.37
CA GLU A 97 1.80 8.83 8.89
C GLU A 97 0.73 9.58 8.06
N LEU A 98 -0.17 8.86 7.40
CA LEU A 98 -1.31 9.43 6.67
C LEU A 98 -2.52 9.73 7.57
N GLY A 99 -2.46 9.40 8.87
CA GLY A 99 -3.52 9.68 9.83
C GLY A 99 -4.51 8.53 10.03
N TYR A 100 -4.16 7.31 9.68
CA TYR A 100 -4.93 6.10 9.98
C TYR A 100 -4.43 5.45 11.27
N ILE A 101 -5.30 4.70 11.97
CA ILE A 101 -4.83 3.65 12.87
C ILE A 101 -4.72 2.36 12.05
N ALA A 102 -3.52 1.79 11.95
CA ALA A 102 -3.23 0.62 11.15
C ALA A 102 -2.85 -0.57 12.02
N MET A 103 -3.36 -1.75 11.67
CA MET A 103 -3.00 -3.01 12.33
C MET A 103 -2.51 -4.02 11.30
N ALA A 104 -1.21 -4.33 11.32
CA ALA A 104 -0.66 -5.48 10.63
C ALA A 104 -1.06 -6.75 11.38
N ILE A 105 -1.58 -7.73 10.65
CA ILE A 105 -2.13 -8.96 11.24
C ILE A 105 -1.34 -10.20 10.84
N ASP A 106 -1.27 -11.16 11.76
CA ASP A 106 -0.71 -12.49 11.55
C ASP A 106 -1.86 -13.46 11.24
N LEU A 107 -2.06 -13.78 9.96
CA LEU A 107 -3.07 -14.78 9.59
C LEU A 107 -2.61 -16.21 9.87
N TYR A 108 -1.30 -16.46 9.93
CA TYR A 108 -0.77 -17.81 10.14
C TYR A 108 -0.84 -18.26 11.60
N GLY A 109 -0.76 -17.30 12.52
CA GLY A 109 -0.75 -17.54 13.96
C GLY A 109 0.64 -17.90 14.50
N ASN A 110 0.80 -17.66 15.79
CA ASN A 110 2.03 -17.88 16.55
C ASN A 110 3.27 -17.15 15.99
N GLY A 111 3.07 -16.07 15.21
CA GLY A 111 4.15 -15.31 14.57
C GLY A 111 4.92 -16.10 13.50
N LYS A 112 4.31 -17.10 12.89
CA LYS A 112 4.98 -17.93 11.90
C LYS A 112 5.34 -17.14 10.65
N THR A 113 6.59 -17.32 10.20
CA THR A 113 7.11 -16.76 8.95
C THR A 113 7.79 -17.85 8.14
N ALA A 114 7.84 -17.67 6.83
CA ALA A 114 8.58 -18.55 5.92
C ALA A 114 9.81 -17.81 5.37
N ASP A 115 10.92 -18.52 5.20
CA ASP A 115 12.16 -18.02 4.62
C ASP A 115 12.47 -18.61 3.23
N ASN A 116 11.59 -19.48 2.73
CA ASN A 116 11.66 -20.09 1.41
C ASN A 116 10.27 -20.31 0.80
N PRO A 117 10.16 -20.42 -0.55
CA PRO A 117 8.88 -20.54 -1.25
C PRO A 117 8.08 -21.80 -0.89
N THR A 118 8.75 -22.92 -0.62
CA THR A 118 8.10 -24.19 -0.30
C THR A 118 7.32 -24.09 1.00
N ASP A 119 7.93 -23.53 2.04
CA ASP A 119 7.27 -23.32 3.33
C ASP A 119 6.20 -22.23 3.22
N ALA A 120 6.47 -21.14 2.49
CA ALA A 120 5.48 -20.09 2.24
C ALA A 120 4.21 -20.64 1.56
N GLN A 121 4.38 -21.49 0.54
CA GLN A 121 3.27 -22.17 -0.14
C GLN A 121 2.51 -23.10 0.81
N LYS A 122 3.23 -23.91 1.59
CA LYS A 122 2.63 -24.81 2.57
C LYS A 122 1.83 -24.07 3.64
N MET A 123 2.32 -22.91 4.09
CA MET A 123 1.64 -22.10 5.10
C MET A 123 0.43 -21.37 4.53
N SER A 124 0.48 -20.87 3.30
CA SER A 124 -0.60 -20.09 2.69
C SER A 124 -1.73 -20.95 2.11
N ALA A 125 -1.43 -22.17 1.62
CA ALA A 125 -2.40 -23.03 0.94
C ALA A 125 -3.70 -23.29 1.74
N PRO A 126 -3.67 -23.58 3.06
CA PRO A 126 -4.88 -23.80 3.84
C PRO A 126 -5.86 -22.63 3.82
N PHE A 127 -5.37 -21.41 3.72
CA PHE A 127 -6.20 -20.21 3.72
C PHE A 127 -6.96 -19.99 2.41
N TYR A 128 -6.41 -20.45 1.29
CA TYR A 128 -7.13 -20.49 0.01
C TYR A 128 -8.19 -21.60 -0.01
N GLN A 129 -7.90 -22.74 0.64
CA GLN A 129 -8.80 -23.88 0.69
C GLN A 129 -9.94 -23.72 1.70
N ASN A 130 -9.71 -22.96 2.78
CA ASN A 130 -10.67 -22.72 3.83
C ASN A 130 -10.81 -21.23 4.14
N LEU A 131 -11.63 -20.55 3.35
CA LEU A 131 -11.88 -19.12 3.53
C LEU A 131 -12.62 -18.81 4.84
N GLN A 132 -13.35 -19.77 5.41
CA GLN A 132 -13.99 -19.57 6.71
C GLN A 132 -12.96 -19.47 7.85
N MET A 133 -11.88 -20.25 7.81
CA MET A 133 -10.76 -20.09 8.74
C MET A 133 -10.12 -18.70 8.58
N THR A 134 -9.89 -18.27 7.34
CA THR A 134 -9.38 -16.93 7.05
C THR A 134 -10.27 -15.85 7.65
N LYS A 135 -11.60 -15.98 7.43
CA LYS A 135 -12.59 -15.05 7.97
C LYS A 135 -12.55 -14.99 9.50
N THR A 136 -12.55 -16.15 10.16
CA THR A 136 -12.51 -16.21 11.65
C THR A 136 -11.29 -15.47 12.21
N ARG A 137 -10.10 -15.65 11.60
CA ARG A 137 -8.88 -14.97 12.02
C ARG A 137 -8.87 -13.48 11.67
N PHE A 138 -9.43 -13.12 10.53
CA PHE A 138 -9.61 -11.73 10.13
C PHE A 138 -10.59 -11.00 11.05
N ASP A 139 -11.72 -11.62 11.39
CA ASP A 139 -12.71 -11.06 12.31
C ASP A 139 -12.13 -10.82 13.70
N ALA A 140 -11.32 -11.77 14.19
CA ALA A 140 -10.64 -11.60 15.48
C ALA A 140 -9.70 -10.38 15.46
N ALA A 141 -8.98 -10.15 14.36
CA ALA A 141 -8.15 -8.96 14.17
C ALA A 141 -8.98 -7.68 14.10
N LEU A 142 -10.08 -7.67 13.33
CA LEU A 142 -11.02 -6.54 13.28
C LEU A 142 -11.56 -6.21 14.67
N ASN A 143 -11.98 -7.22 15.42
CA ASN A 143 -12.52 -7.04 16.76
C ASN A 143 -11.45 -6.52 17.73
N LYS A 144 -10.20 -6.98 17.59
CA LYS A 144 -9.09 -6.45 18.37
C LYS A 144 -8.81 -4.98 18.03
N LEU A 145 -8.78 -4.60 16.75
CA LEU A 145 -8.58 -3.21 16.34
C LEU A 145 -9.72 -2.29 16.83
N LYS A 146 -10.95 -2.77 16.84
CA LYS A 146 -12.12 -2.03 17.39
C LYS A 146 -12.02 -1.72 18.88
N THR A 147 -11.16 -2.38 19.64
CA THR A 147 -10.97 -2.08 21.07
C THR A 147 -10.15 -0.82 21.32
N TYR A 148 -9.49 -0.29 20.30
CA TYR A 148 -8.73 0.94 20.41
C TYR A 148 -9.66 2.15 20.42
N SER A 149 -9.52 3.02 21.42
CA SER A 149 -10.32 4.25 21.53
C SER A 149 -10.13 5.19 20.36
N GLN A 150 -8.94 5.13 19.71
CA GLN A 150 -8.60 5.91 18.52
C GLN A 150 -9.27 5.39 17.23
N ALA A 151 -9.74 4.14 17.22
CA ALA A 151 -10.31 3.55 16.01
C ALA A 151 -11.71 4.09 15.71
N ASP A 152 -11.91 4.60 14.49
CA ASP A 152 -13.24 4.83 13.94
C ASP A 152 -13.80 3.52 13.38
N THR A 153 -14.64 2.88 14.17
CA THR A 153 -15.26 1.59 13.80
C THR A 153 -16.31 1.71 12.69
N SER A 154 -16.71 2.92 12.33
CA SER A 154 -17.61 3.18 11.20
C SER A 154 -16.85 3.36 9.87
N ASN A 155 -15.54 3.63 9.93
CA ASN A 155 -14.66 3.83 8.79
C ASN A 155 -13.51 2.81 8.78
N MET A 156 -13.85 1.54 8.59
CA MET A 156 -12.88 0.45 8.54
C MET A 156 -12.54 0.06 7.10
N ALA A 157 -11.26 -0.18 6.85
CA ALA A 157 -10.74 -0.65 5.57
C ALA A 157 -9.76 -1.81 5.77
N ALA A 158 -9.43 -2.49 4.67
CA ALA A 158 -8.36 -3.46 4.66
C ALA A 158 -7.49 -3.30 3.41
N ILE A 159 -6.18 -3.45 3.58
CA ILE A 159 -5.23 -3.60 2.47
C ILE A 159 -4.47 -4.91 2.62
N GLY A 160 -4.04 -5.47 1.51
CA GLY A 160 -3.22 -6.68 1.53
C GLY A 160 -2.26 -6.75 0.36
N TYR A 161 -1.18 -7.47 0.56
CA TYR A 161 -0.09 -7.63 -0.38
C TYR A 161 0.04 -9.10 -0.79
N CYS A 162 0.17 -9.41 -2.09
CA CYS A 162 0.31 -10.78 -2.60
C CYS A 162 -0.81 -11.70 -2.07
N PHE A 163 -0.46 -12.72 -1.26
CA PHE A 163 -1.42 -13.57 -0.53
C PHE A 163 -2.48 -12.73 0.19
N GLY A 164 -2.05 -11.74 0.98
CA GLY A 164 -2.95 -10.85 1.71
C GLY A 164 -3.88 -10.04 0.80
N GLY A 165 -3.42 -9.66 -0.39
CA GLY A 165 -4.25 -8.98 -1.39
C GLY A 165 -5.42 -9.85 -1.85
N GLY A 166 -5.18 -11.16 -2.07
CA GLY A 166 -6.24 -12.12 -2.35
C GLY A 166 -7.18 -12.34 -1.16
N MET A 167 -6.63 -12.40 0.05
CA MET A 167 -7.43 -12.60 1.26
C MET A 167 -8.38 -11.43 1.54
N VAL A 168 -7.93 -10.17 1.43
CA VAL A 168 -8.83 -9.02 1.65
C VAL A 168 -9.93 -8.92 0.59
N LEU A 169 -9.66 -9.30 -0.67
CA LEU A 169 -10.69 -9.41 -1.70
C LEU A 169 -11.72 -10.48 -1.34
N ASN A 170 -11.28 -11.63 -0.81
CA ASN A 170 -12.19 -12.68 -0.39
C ASN A 170 -13.02 -12.28 0.84
N MET A 171 -12.43 -11.54 1.80
CA MET A 171 -13.21 -10.98 2.93
C MET A 171 -14.30 -10.04 2.44
N ALA A 172 -14.01 -9.17 1.46
CA ALA A 172 -15.04 -8.33 0.84
C ALA A 172 -16.17 -9.16 0.19
N ARG A 173 -15.80 -10.21 -0.57
CA ARG A 173 -16.78 -11.13 -1.19
C ARG A 173 -17.65 -11.87 -0.16
N MET A 174 -17.08 -12.17 1.01
CA MET A 174 -17.77 -12.83 2.13
C MET A 174 -18.59 -11.87 2.99
N GLY A 175 -18.64 -10.59 2.63
CA GLY A 175 -19.53 -9.61 3.27
C GLY A 175 -18.94 -8.95 4.52
N GLU A 176 -17.60 -8.92 4.67
CA GLU A 176 -17.01 -8.16 5.75
C GLU A 176 -17.42 -6.68 5.71
N ASN A 177 -17.75 -6.16 6.89
CA ASN A 177 -18.21 -4.78 7.03
C ASN A 177 -17.04 -3.80 6.91
N LEU A 178 -16.55 -3.64 5.68
CA LEU A 178 -15.47 -2.73 5.31
C LEU A 178 -15.99 -1.67 4.34
N LYS A 179 -15.55 -0.43 4.51
CA LYS A 179 -15.82 0.66 3.55
C LYS A 179 -14.99 0.51 2.28
N ALA A 180 -13.73 0.09 2.45
CA ALA A 180 -12.75 0.04 1.39
C ALA A 180 -11.85 -1.20 1.51
N VAL A 181 -11.50 -1.78 0.36
CA VAL A 181 -10.52 -2.87 0.26
C VAL A 181 -9.51 -2.54 -0.85
N VAL A 182 -8.22 -2.68 -0.55
CA VAL A 182 -7.15 -2.50 -1.55
C VAL A 182 -6.29 -3.75 -1.64
N SER A 183 -6.20 -4.30 -2.84
CA SER A 183 -5.34 -5.44 -3.15
C SER A 183 -4.13 -4.99 -3.95
N PHE A 184 -2.92 -5.16 -3.40
CA PHE A 184 -1.66 -4.94 -4.09
C PHE A 184 -1.13 -6.28 -4.60
N HIS A 185 -0.99 -6.42 -5.92
CA HIS A 185 -0.51 -7.65 -6.60
C HIS A 185 -1.08 -8.95 -6.00
N GLY A 186 -2.33 -8.91 -5.56
CA GLY A 186 -2.99 -10.07 -4.97
C GLY A 186 -3.59 -11.00 -6.02
N ASN A 187 -3.73 -12.28 -5.65
CA ASN A 187 -4.52 -13.24 -6.39
C ASN A 187 -5.97 -12.77 -6.49
N LEU A 188 -6.57 -12.89 -7.66
CA LEU A 188 -7.91 -12.39 -7.93
C LEU A 188 -8.99 -13.49 -7.87
N ALA A 189 -8.56 -14.75 -7.83
CA ALA A 189 -9.44 -15.89 -7.70
C ALA A 189 -10.14 -15.92 -6.33
N GLY A 190 -11.36 -16.41 -6.31
CA GLY A 190 -12.17 -16.54 -5.10
C GLY A 190 -13.60 -16.90 -5.41
N PRO A 191 -14.48 -16.98 -4.40
CA PRO A 191 -15.88 -17.24 -4.61
C PRO A 191 -16.53 -16.19 -5.50
N ALA A 192 -17.58 -16.58 -6.22
CA ALA A 192 -18.38 -15.63 -6.98
C ALA A 192 -18.92 -14.55 -6.03
N PRO A 193 -18.80 -13.26 -6.37
CA PRO A 193 -19.31 -12.21 -5.51
C PRO A 193 -20.85 -12.20 -5.50
N ASP A 194 -21.42 -11.90 -4.34
CA ASP A 194 -22.85 -11.67 -4.15
C ASP A 194 -23.11 -10.17 -3.93
N LYS A 195 -24.00 -9.59 -4.70
CA LYS A 195 -24.40 -8.17 -4.59
C LYS A 195 -24.91 -7.80 -3.18
N ASN A 196 -25.52 -8.75 -2.49
CA ASN A 196 -26.04 -8.52 -1.15
C ASN A 196 -24.97 -8.55 -0.08
N LEU A 197 -23.85 -9.23 -0.31
CA LEU A 197 -22.73 -9.37 0.62
C LEU A 197 -21.64 -8.33 0.34
N LEU A 198 -21.18 -8.19 -0.90
CA LEU A 198 -20.08 -7.30 -1.24
C LEU A 198 -20.54 -5.83 -1.20
N LYS A 199 -20.21 -5.14 -0.13
CA LYS A 199 -20.53 -3.71 0.08
C LYS A 199 -19.31 -2.81 0.03
N ALA A 200 -18.11 -3.36 0.25
CA ALA A 200 -16.88 -2.61 0.19
C ALA A 200 -16.60 -2.07 -1.22
N LYS A 201 -16.11 -0.84 -1.29
CA LYS A 201 -15.47 -0.33 -2.51
C LYS A 201 -14.10 -0.98 -2.66
N ILE A 202 -13.70 -1.31 -3.89
CA ILE A 202 -12.49 -2.09 -4.16
C ILE A 202 -11.52 -1.31 -5.04
N LEU A 203 -10.24 -1.31 -4.66
CA LEU A 203 -9.12 -0.94 -5.53
C LEU A 203 -8.21 -2.15 -5.72
N VAL A 204 -7.94 -2.50 -6.98
CA VAL A 204 -6.95 -3.51 -7.34
C VAL A 204 -5.76 -2.83 -8.01
N CYS A 205 -4.56 -3.04 -7.44
CA CYS A 205 -3.27 -2.59 -7.95
C CYS A 205 -2.50 -3.79 -8.50
N HIS A 206 -2.52 -3.97 -9.83
CA HIS A 206 -2.00 -5.16 -10.51
C HIS A 206 -0.74 -4.84 -11.34
N GLY A 207 0.29 -5.66 -11.25
CA GLY A 207 1.45 -5.57 -12.13
C GLY A 207 1.10 -6.07 -13.54
N ALA A 208 1.32 -5.25 -14.58
CA ALA A 208 0.96 -5.64 -15.95
C ALA A 208 1.72 -6.86 -16.46
N ASP A 209 2.93 -7.10 -15.92
CA ASP A 209 3.81 -8.21 -16.29
C ASP A 209 3.81 -9.34 -15.25
N ASP A 210 2.80 -9.37 -14.37
CA ASP A 210 2.63 -10.38 -13.33
C ASP A 210 2.44 -11.78 -13.96
N LYS A 211 3.30 -12.73 -13.57
CA LYS A 211 3.26 -14.12 -14.05
C LYS A 211 2.50 -15.07 -13.12
N PHE A 212 2.08 -14.61 -11.95
CA PHE A 212 1.26 -15.38 -11.01
C PHE A 212 -0.23 -15.11 -11.20
N VAL A 213 -0.60 -13.89 -11.59
CA VAL A 213 -1.98 -13.47 -11.84
C VAL A 213 -2.15 -13.16 -13.32
N LEU A 214 -2.55 -14.18 -14.08
CA LEU A 214 -2.58 -14.14 -15.53
C LEU A 214 -3.81 -13.41 -16.08
N LEU A 215 -3.74 -12.95 -17.33
CA LEU A 215 -4.82 -12.24 -18.01
C LEU A 215 -6.19 -12.95 -17.96
N PRO A 216 -6.32 -14.27 -18.07
CA PRO A 216 -7.61 -14.94 -17.89
C PRO A 216 -8.24 -14.70 -16.52
N GLU A 217 -7.43 -14.71 -15.45
CA GLU A 217 -7.90 -14.45 -14.08
C GLU A 217 -8.34 -12.99 -13.94
N VAL A 218 -7.59 -12.04 -14.51
CA VAL A 218 -7.97 -10.61 -14.55
C VAL A 218 -9.31 -10.43 -15.26
N LYS A 219 -9.49 -11.07 -16.41
CA LYS A 219 -10.75 -11.01 -17.17
C LYS A 219 -11.92 -11.60 -16.37
N GLN A 220 -11.69 -12.74 -15.73
CA GLN A 220 -12.71 -13.39 -14.92
C GLN A 220 -13.10 -12.53 -13.71
N PHE A 221 -12.13 -11.94 -13.00
CA PHE A 221 -12.39 -11.01 -11.91
C PHE A 221 -13.28 -9.84 -12.36
N LYS A 222 -12.88 -9.15 -13.43
CA LYS A 222 -13.66 -8.02 -13.96
C LYS A 222 -15.09 -8.44 -14.32
N LYS A 223 -15.23 -9.56 -15.08
CA LYS A 223 -16.54 -10.10 -15.43
C LYS A 223 -17.43 -10.38 -14.21
N GLN A 224 -16.86 -10.94 -13.14
CA GLN A 224 -17.59 -11.23 -11.91
C GLN A 224 -18.01 -9.93 -11.20
N MET A 225 -17.12 -8.95 -11.08
CA MET A 225 -17.46 -7.67 -10.43
C MET A 225 -18.49 -6.87 -11.23
N ASP A 226 -18.35 -6.83 -12.56
CA ASP A 226 -19.31 -6.16 -13.46
C ASP A 226 -20.70 -6.81 -13.37
N SER A 227 -20.77 -8.14 -13.26
CA SER A 227 -22.04 -8.88 -13.23
C SER A 227 -22.95 -8.53 -12.05
N ILE A 228 -22.38 -8.05 -10.96
CA ILE A 228 -23.12 -7.63 -9.75
C ILE A 228 -23.19 -6.10 -9.59
N GLY A 229 -22.57 -5.34 -10.51
CA GLY A 229 -22.44 -3.89 -10.40
C GLY A 229 -21.60 -3.45 -9.21
N ALA A 230 -20.51 -4.16 -8.90
CA ALA A 230 -19.61 -3.81 -7.81
C ALA A 230 -18.93 -2.46 -8.05
N ASP A 231 -18.74 -1.67 -6.98
CA ASP A 231 -17.94 -0.44 -7.03
C ASP A 231 -16.46 -0.81 -6.91
N TYR A 232 -15.77 -0.93 -8.06
CA TYR A 232 -14.36 -1.27 -8.09
C TYR A 232 -13.57 -0.45 -9.10
N THR A 233 -12.28 -0.26 -8.80
CA THR A 233 -11.28 0.32 -9.69
C THR A 233 -10.16 -0.69 -9.89
N PHE A 234 -9.79 -0.97 -11.13
CA PHE A 234 -8.69 -1.86 -11.48
C PHE A 234 -7.58 -1.07 -12.16
N LYS A 235 -6.42 -0.98 -11.51
CA LYS A 235 -5.22 -0.32 -12.01
C LYS A 235 -4.18 -1.36 -12.41
N SER A 236 -3.63 -1.23 -13.60
CA SER A 236 -2.54 -2.07 -14.11
C SER A 236 -1.31 -1.22 -14.35
N TYR A 237 -0.17 -1.59 -13.77
CA TYR A 237 1.07 -0.82 -13.81
C TYR A 237 2.04 -1.45 -14.81
N PRO A 238 2.34 -0.77 -15.95
CA PRO A 238 3.24 -1.29 -16.98
C PRO A 238 4.64 -1.57 -16.41
N GLY A 239 5.27 -2.68 -16.85
CA GLY A 239 6.61 -3.08 -16.42
C GLY A 239 6.71 -3.59 -14.98
N ALA A 240 5.60 -3.66 -14.26
CA ALA A 240 5.57 -4.20 -12.90
C ALA A 240 5.23 -5.70 -12.93
N THR A 241 6.04 -6.50 -12.24
CA THR A 241 5.80 -7.93 -12.00
C THR A 241 5.03 -8.14 -10.70
N HIS A 242 4.85 -9.39 -10.25
CA HIS A 242 4.34 -9.68 -8.91
C HIS A 242 5.26 -9.12 -7.81
N ALA A 243 4.72 -8.79 -6.65
CA ALA A 243 5.45 -8.23 -5.49
C ALA A 243 6.16 -6.87 -5.77
N PHE A 244 5.72 -6.12 -6.78
CA PHE A 244 6.36 -4.87 -7.21
C PHE A 244 6.45 -3.78 -6.12
N THR A 245 5.73 -3.92 -5.02
CA THR A 245 5.77 -2.98 -3.90
C THR A 245 6.82 -3.33 -2.84
N ASN A 246 7.43 -4.54 -2.90
CA ASN A 246 8.37 -5.00 -1.89
C ASN A 246 9.82 -4.79 -2.33
N LEU A 247 10.57 -3.96 -1.61
CA LEU A 247 11.98 -3.65 -1.89
C LEU A 247 12.86 -4.91 -1.98
N ALA A 248 12.54 -5.96 -1.22
CA ALA A 248 13.29 -7.21 -1.23
C ALA A 248 12.94 -8.13 -2.41
N ALA A 249 11.87 -7.83 -3.17
CA ALA A 249 11.35 -8.74 -4.20
C ALA A 249 12.38 -9.09 -5.27
N THR A 250 13.20 -8.14 -5.71
CA THR A 250 14.24 -8.40 -6.73
C THR A 250 15.28 -9.42 -6.22
N ALA A 251 15.79 -9.24 -5.01
CA ALA A 251 16.76 -10.17 -4.42
C ALA A 251 16.13 -11.55 -4.15
N MET A 252 14.88 -11.60 -3.70
CA MET A 252 14.13 -12.83 -3.50
C MET A 252 13.86 -13.56 -4.82
N GLY A 253 13.49 -12.82 -5.86
CA GLY A 253 13.31 -13.33 -7.21
C GLY A 253 14.58 -14.02 -7.74
N GLN A 254 15.73 -13.39 -7.59
CA GLN A 254 17.02 -13.95 -7.95
C GLN A 254 17.38 -15.18 -7.11
N LYS A 255 17.23 -15.09 -5.77
CA LYS A 255 17.58 -16.17 -4.84
C LYS A 255 16.77 -17.45 -5.09
N PHE A 256 15.49 -17.31 -5.40
CA PHE A 256 14.54 -18.42 -5.50
C PHE A 256 14.07 -18.72 -6.93
N ASN A 257 14.65 -18.05 -7.92
CA ASN A 257 14.21 -18.13 -9.32
C ASN A 257 12.70 -17.90 -9.51
N LEU A 258 12.18 -16.84 -8.87
CA LEU A 258 10.79 -16.45 -8.97
C LEU A 258 10.64 -15.22 -9.90
N PRO A 259 9.57 -15.14 -10.70
CA PRO A 259 9.33 -13.99 -11.59
C PRO A 259 8.74 -12.79 -10.82
N ILE A 260 9.47 -12.32 -9.81
CA ILE A 260 9.12 -11.18 -8.95
C ILE A 260 10.24 -10.14 -8.93
N ALA A 261 9.88 -8.86 -8.89
CA ALA A 261 10.84 -7.77 -8.76
C ALA A 261 10.17 -6.53 -8.18
N TYR A 262 10.93 -5.73 -7.44
CA TYR A 262 10.53 -4.40 -7.01
C TYR A 262 10.49 -3.45 -8.21
N ASN A 263 9.47 -2.60 -8.25
CA ASN A 263 9.35 -1.53 -9.25
C ASN A 263 8.98 -0.22 -8.54
N ALA A 264 9.93 0.69 -8.39
CA ALA A 264 9.77 1.92 -7.63
C ALA A 264 8.65 2.83 -8.19
N ALA A 265 8.52 2.90 -9.52
CA ALA A 265 7.50 3.72 -10.15
C ALA A 265 6.09 3.15 -9.88
N ALA A 266 5.91 1.84 -10.02
CA ALA A 266 4.65 1.17 -9.75
C ALA A 266 4.30 1.19 -8.25
N ASP A 267 5.29 1.00 -7.36
CA ASP A 267 5.07 1.11 -5.90
C ASP A 267 4.57 2.52 -5.55
N SER A 268 5.24 3.56 -6.02
CA SER A 268 4.83 4.95 -5.77
C SER A 268 3.46 5.27 -6.37
N ALA A 269 3.20 4.86 -7.61
CA ALA A 269 1.93 5.11 -8.29
C ALA A 269 0.77 4.39 -7.58
N SER A 270 0.93 3.11 -7.23
CA SER A 270 -0.11 2.33 -6.54
C SER A 270 -0.40 2.85 -5.13
N TRP A 271 0.63 3.32 -4.42
CA TRP A 271 0.45 3.96 -3.12
C TRP A 271 -0.31 5.28 -3.23
N ASN A 272 -0.06 6.10 -4.24
CA ASN A 272 -0.81 7.31 -4.52
C ASN A 272 -2.27 7.01 -4.92
N ASP A 273 -2.48 6.03 -5.81
CA ASP A 273 -3.84 5.58 -6.16
C ASP A 273 -4.63 5.11 -4.93
N MET A 274 -3.98 4.40 -3.98
CA MET A 274 -4.61 4.02 -2.71
C MET A 274 -4.95 5.25 -1.85
N LYS A 275 -4.05 6.23 -1.72
CA LYS A 275 -4.32 7.46 -0.96
C LYS A 275 -5.52 8.21 -1.53
N ASP A 276 -5.57 8.38 -2.84
CA ASP A 276 -6.67 9.06 -3.52
C ASP A 276 -7.99 8.27 -3.36
N PHE A 277 -7.92 6.95 -3.41
CA PHE A 277 -9.06 6.08 -3.18
C PHE A 277 -9.58 6.20 -1.74
N PHE A 278 -8.70 6.13 -0.73
CA PHE A 278 -9.07 6.27 0.67
C PHE A 278 -9.63 7.66 0.98
N ASN A 279 -9.04 8.74 0.43
CA ASN A 279 -9.55 10.10 0.58
C ASN A 279 -11.00 10.28 0.06
N ARG A 280 -11.42 9.46 -0.91
CA ARG A 280 -12.81 9.48 -1.40
C ARG A 280 -13.76 8.62 -0.59
N VAL A 281 -13.27 7.55 0.03
CA VAL A 281 -14.11 6.50 0.62
C VAL A 281 -14.15 6.56 2.15
N LEU A 282 -13.04 6.91 2.80
CA LEU A 282 -12.88 6.96 4.25
C LEU A 282 -12.95 8.41 4.75
N LYS A 283 -14.12 9.02 4.65
CA LYS A 283 -14.38 10.39 5.11
C LYS A 283 -15.09 10.38 6.44
#